data_20152e7368cdbd5e3eb4615510f61086
#
_entry.id   20152e7368cdbd5e3eb4615510f61086
#
_cell.length_a   1.000
_cell.length_b   1.000
_cell.length_c   1.000
_cell.angle_alpha   90.00
_cell.angle_beta   90.00
_cell.angle_gamma   90.00
#
_symmetry.space_group_name_H-M   'P 1'
#
loop_
_entity.id
_entity.type
_entity.pdbx_description
1 polymer ?
#
loop_
_entity_poly.entity_id
_entity_poly.type
_entity_poly.pdbx_seq_one_letter_code
_entity_poly.pdbx_strand_id
1 'polypeptide(L)'
;MDWQHNSRLRQIETLAYFDKYDYPLTKKEITFWTSPITHPSVPSLKLREGKTRGELYFLPGREKIVGIRHQREKYSLLKWGIAYKYATKLAKLPFVEAIFVTGSLAMNNCKKNDDIDFMVVTEANTLWIVRFLANIIFLKNRRYPNQKQSPDKICINLWLDTNNLKIKDQSLYHAHEILQAKCIFDCGNVQYQFLKQNSWVKEYLPTVYLSLLKLPSPKLRRGTEGEVFFKIVNYILFVLQYLYMKSKMTSEKVGLGYAFFHPGS
;
A
#
# COMPACT_ATOMS: atom_id res chain seq x y z
N MET A 1 -21.62 -29.92 11.74
CA MET A 1 -21.73 -29.64 10.27
C MET A 1 -21.37 -28.20 9.87
N ASP A 2 -21.36 -27.23 10.78
CA ASP A 2 -21.19 -25.81 10.43
C ASP A 2 -19.77 -25.33 10.12
N TRP A 3 -18.74 -25.96 10.65
CA TRP A 3 -17.37 -25.42 10.56
C TRP A 3 -16.76 -25.52 9.14
N GLN A 4 -16.97 -26.63 8.45
CA GLN A 4 -16.46 -26.79 7.07
C GLN A 4 -17.21 -25.89 6.08
N HIS A 5 -18.51 -25.72 6.27
CA HIS A 5 -19.33 -24.82 5.47
C HIS A 5 -18.87 -23.37 5.61
N ASN A 6 -18.67 -22.89 6.84
CA ASN A 6 -18.17 -21.56 7.14
C ASN A 6 -16.75 -21.32 6.61
N SER A 7 -15.86 -22.31 6.61
CA SER A 7 -14.52 -22.21 6.05
C SER A 7 -14.56 -21.99 4.52
N ARG A 8 -15.41 -22.74 3.82
CA ARG A 8 -15.59 -22.64 2.37
C ARG A 8 -16.19 -21.29 1.95
N LEU A 9 -17.17 -20.78 2.70
CA LEU A 9 -17.76 -19.47 2.48
C LEU A 9 -16.69 -18.38 2.52
N ARG A 10 -15.83 -18.37 3.54
CA ARG A 10 -14.76 -17.38 3.69
C ARG A 10 -13.72 -17.42 2.57
N GLN A 11 -13.39 -18.62 2.07
CA GLN A 11 -12.49 -18.74 0.92
C GLN A 11 -13.10 -18.11 -0.35
N ILE A 12 -14.41 -18.29 -0.56
CA ILE A 12 -15.12 -17.70 -1.70
C ILE A 12 -15.22 -16.17 -1.54
N GLU A 13 -15.44 -15.66 -0.34
CA GLU A 13 -15.38 -14.22 -0.06
C GLU A 13 -14.01 -13.64 -0.39
N THR A 14 -12.94 -14.37 -0.04
CA THR A 14 -11.57 -14.00 -0.41
C THR A 14 -11.39 -13.95 -1.92
N LEU A 15 -11.85 -14.99 -2.65
CA LEU A 15 -11.82 -14.98 -4.12
C LEU A 15 -12.61 -13.81 -4.69
N ALA A 16 -13.81 -13.51 -4.16
CA ALA A 16 -14.64 -12.40 -4.61
C ALA A 16 -14.00 -11.03 -4.36
N TYR A 17 -13.26 -10.88 -3.26
CA TYR A 17 -12.49 -9.67 -3.00
C TYR A 17 -11.42 -9.43 -4.07
N PHE A 18 -10.61 -10.44 -4.37
CA PHE A 18 -9.53 -10.34 -5.34
C PHE A 18 -10.01 -10.36 -6.80
N ASP A 19 -11.20 -10.90 -7.08
CA ASP A 19 -11.82 -10.86 -8.41
C ASP A 19 -12.10 -9.44 -8.91
N LYS A 20 -12.39 -8.50 -8.00
CA LYS A 20 -12.53 -7.06 -8.31
C LYS A 20 -11.29 -6.47 -9.00
N TYR A 21 -10.12 -7.08 -8.76
CA TYR A 21 -8.82 -6.66 -9.28
C TYR A 21 -8.32 -7.56 -10.41
N ASP A 22 -9.16 -8.46 -10.95
CA ASP A 22 -8.79 -9.49 -11.93
C ASP A 22 -7.61 -10.36 -11.45
N TYR A 23 -7.60 -10.72 -10.15
CA TYR A 23 -6.50 -11.41 -9.50
C TYR A 23 -6.92 -12.80 -9.00
N PRO A 24 -6.76 -13.87 -9.82
CA PRO A 24 -6.98 -15.23 -9.35
C PRO A 24 -5.91 -15.63 -8.34
N LEU A 25 -6.25 -16.44 -7.36
CA LEU A 25 -5.39 -16.79 -6.24
C LEU A 25 -4.86 -18.23 -6.33
N THR A 26 -3.63 -18.45 -5.88
CA THR A 26 -3.15 -19.80 -5.55
C THR A 26 -3.80 -20.30 -4.25
N LYS A 27 -3.76 -21.61 -4.00
CA LYS A 27 -4.25 -22.18 -2.74
C LYS A 27 -3.54 -21.56 -1.52
N LYS A 28 -2.24 -21.30 -1.62
CA LYS A 28 -1.46 -20.64 -0.54
C LYS A 28 -1.96 -19.22 -0.28
N GLU A 29 -2.21 -18.44 -1.33
CA GLU A 29 -2.73 -17.07 -1.20
C GLU A 29 -4.15 -17.07 -0.62
N ILE A 30 -5.02 -18.02 -1.02
CA ILE A 30 -6.35 -18.15 -0.41
C ILE A 30 -6.21 -18.37 1.09
N THR A 31 -5.43 -19.37 1.52
CA THR A 31 -5.22 -19.64 2.94
C THR A 31 -4.63 -18.45 3.69
N PHE A 32 -3.70 -17.73 3.06
CA PHE A 32 -3.02 -16.57 3.64
C PHE A 32 -3.98 -15.39 3.84
N TRP A 33 -4.82 -15.09 2.83
CA TRP A 33 -5.72 -13.93 2.81
C TRP A 33 -7.13 -14.20 3.34
N THR A 34 -7.47 -15.44 3.71
CA THR A 34 -8.81 -15.75 4.21
C THR A 34 -9.01 -15.15 5.61
N SER A 35 -10.05 -14.35 5.75
CA SER A 35 -10.50 -13.81 7.04
C SER A 35 -11.10 -14.92 7.91
N PRO A 36 -10.93 -14.88 9.24
CA PRO A 36 -11.63 -15.80 10.16
C PRO A 36 -13.12 -15.46 10.32
N ILE A 37 -13.54 -14.26 9.93
CA ILE A 37 -14.92 -13.77 10.03
C ILE A 37 -15.48 -13.43 8.64
N THR A 38 -16.79 -13.64 8.45
CA THR A 38 -17.51 -13.20 7.25
C THR A 38 -17.74 -11.69 7.32
N HIS A 39 -17.50 -10.98 6.21
CA HIS A 39 -17.72 -9.54 6.13
C HIS A 39 -19.00 -9.21 5.35
N PRO A 40 -19.90 -8.39 5.91
CA PRO A 40 -21.16 -8.01 5.25
C PRO A 40 -20.98 -7.24 3.93
N SER A 41 -19.79 -6.68 3.71
CA SER A 41 -19.47 -5.91 2.50
C SER A 41 -19.24 -6.75 1.23
N VAL A 42 -19.16 -8.07 1.37
CA VAL A 42 -19.08 -8.97 0.21
C VAL A 42 -20.51 -9.35 -0.17
N PRO A 43 -20.99 -9.00 -1.39
CA PRO A 43 -22.33 -9.38 -1.82
C PRO A 43 -22.49 -10.91 -1.70
N SER A 44 -23.64 -11.36 -1.23
CA SER A 44 -24.00 -12.78 -1.18
C SER A 44 -24.09 -13.31 -2.61
N LEU A 45 -22.95 -13.58 -3.21
CA LEU A 45 -22.87 -14.30 -4.47
C LEU A 45 -23.43 -15.70 -4.17
N LYS A 46 -24.45 -16.12 -4.95
CA LYS A 46 -24.87 -17.51 -4.97
C LYS A 46 -23.62 -18.34 -5.22
N LEU A 47 -23.15 -18.97 -4.14
CA LEU A 47 -21.85 -19.60 -4.02
C LEU A 47 -21.73 -20.76 -5.03
N ARG A 48 -21.28 -20.43 -6.23
CA ARG A 48 -20.81 -21.42 -7.18
C ARG A 48 -19.37 -21.77 -6.82
N GLU A 49 -19.04 -23.04 -6.90
CA GLU A 49 -17.68 -23.52 -6.64
C GLU A 49 -16.66 -22.76 -7.50
N GLY A 50 -15.56 -22.32 -6.86
CA GLY A 50 -14.45 -21.70 -7.58
C GLY A 50 -13.91 -22.69 -8.62
N LYS A 51 -13.61 -22.21 -9.83
CA LYS A 51 -12.95 -22.99 -10.90
C LYS A 51 -11.44 -22.85 -10.75
N THR A 52 -10.71 -23.85 -11.26
CA THR A 52 -9.25 -23.86 -11.30
C THR A 52 -8.75 -23.96 -12.73
N ARG A 53 -7.62 -23.30 -12.99
CA ARG A 53 -6.82 -23.52 -14.19
C ARG A 53 -5.35 -23.55 -13.76
N GLY A 54 -4.76 -24.75 -13.80
CA GLY A 54 -3.50 -25.02 -13.14
C GLY A 54 -3.65 -24.88 -11.61
N GLU A 55 -2.77 -24.09 -10.98
CA GLU A 55 -2.79 -23.84 -9.53
C GLU A 55 -3.63 -22.62 -9.11
N LEU A 56 -4.31 -21.94 -10.05
CA LEU A 56 -5.03 -20.70 -9.81
C LEU A 56 -6.54 -20.94 -9.66
N TYR A 57 -7.12 -20.34 -8.63
CA TYR A 57 -8.52 -20.37 -8.26
C TYR A 57 -9.19 -19.05 -8.57
N PHE A 58 -10.39 -19.09 -9.15
CA PHE A 58 -11.17 -17.92 -9.57
C PHE A 58 -12.67 -18.22 -9.56
N LEU A 59 -13.50 -17.18 -9.65
CA LEU A 59 -14.95 -17.33 -9.72
C LEU A 59 -15.39 -17.87 -11.07
N PRO A 60 -16.50 -18.66 -11.17
CA PRO A 60 -17.02 -19.16 -12.42
C PRO A 60 -17.28 -18.06 -13.46
N GLY A 61 -16.85 -18.28 -14.71
CA GLY A 61 -16.98 -17.32 -15.80
C GLY A 61 -15.84 -16.28 -15.87
N ARG A 62 -14.82 -16.42 -14.98
CA ARG A 62 -13.66 -15.51 -14.92
C ARG A 62 -12.36 -16.12 -15.44
N GLU A 63 -12.42 -17.18 -16.23
CA GLU A 63 -11.25 -17.93 -16.75
C GLU A 63 -10.18 -17.05 -17.40
N LYS A 64 -10.59 -15.94 -18.00
CA LYS A 64 -9.70 -14.98 -18.69
C LYS A 64 -8.70 -14.32 -17.74
N ILE A 65 -9.03 -14.17 -16.43
CA ILE A 65 -8.15 -13.48 -15.49
C ILE A 65 -6.85 -14.23 -15.20
N VAL A 66 -6.79 -15.53 -15.48
CA VAL A 66 -5.56 -16.33 -15.39
C VAL A 66 -4.48 -15.78 -16.35
N GLY A 67 -4.86 -15.55 -17.61
CA GLY A 67 -3.95 -14.94 -18.60
C GLY A 67 -3.56 -13.50 -18.23
N ILE A 68 -4.51 -12.74 -17.68
CA ILE A 68 -4.27 -11.37 -17.17
C ILE A 68 -3.23 -11.39 -16.06
N ARG A 69 -3.34 -12.30 -15.09
CA ARG A 69 -2.37 -12.42 -13.97
C ARG A 69 -0.97 -12.70 -14.51
N HIS A 70 -0.78 -13.69 -15.36
CA HIS A 70 0.53 -14.01 -15.93
C HIS A 70 1.16 -12.84 -16.70
N GLN A 71 0.32 -12.06 -17.40
CA GLN A 71 0.80 -10.86 -18.10
C GLN A 71 1.22 -9.75 -17.10
N ARG A 72 0.40 -9.51 -16.07
CA ARG A 72 0.67 -8.48 -15.05
C ARG A 72 1.89 -8.83 -14.20
N GLU A 73 2.13 -10.11 -13.89
CA GLU A 73 3.34 -10.57 -13.21
C GLU A 73 4.61 -10.19 -13.99
N LYS A 74 4.61 -10.36 -15.32
CA LYS A 74 5.74 -9.94 -16.17
C LYS A 74 5.98 -8.43 -16.12
N TYR A 75 4.92 -7.62 -16.18
CA TYR A 75 5.05 -6.17 -16.05
C TYR A 75 5.53 -5.77 -14.66
N SER A 76 5.02 -6.41 -13.62
CA SER A 76 5.41 -6.13 -12.24
C SER A 76 6.88 -6.43 -12.01
N LEU A 77 7.43 -7.52 -12.57
CA LEU A 77 8.85 -7.85 -12.47
C LEU A 77 9.74 -6.71 -12.99
N LEU A 78 9.39 -6.13 -14.14
CA LEU A 78 10.12 -4.98 -14.69
C LEU A 78 9.98 -3.73 -13.80
N LYS A 79 8.76 -3.47 -13.33
CA LYS A 79 8.45 -2.30 -12.49
C LYS A 79 9.12 -2.37 -11.11
N TRP A 80 9.36 -3.56 -10.55
CA TRP A 80 10.14 -3.72 -9.33
C TRP A 80 11.57 -3.16 -9.47
N GLY A 81 12.23 -3.38 -10.60
CA GLY A 81 13.54 -2.77 -10.87
C GLY A 81 13.52 -1.25 -10.85
N ILE A 82 12.45 -0.65 -11.41
CA ILE A 82 12.26 0.80 -11.40
C ILE A 82 11.93 1.29 -9.99
N ALA A 83 11.09 0.55 -9.25
CA ALA A 83 10.74 0.87 -7.87
C ALA A 83 11.96 0.92 -6.96
N TYR A 84 12.84 -0.08 -7.03
CA TYR A 84 14.10 -0.07 -6.27
C TYR A 84 15.01 1.11 -6.63
N LYS A 85 15.09 1.48 -7.91
CA LYS A 85 15.85 2.66 -8.36
C LYS A 85 15.31 3.96 -7.75
N TYR A 86 13.98 4.11 -7.69
CA TYR A 86 13.35 5.27 -7.04
C TYR A 86 13.51 5.24 -5.53
N ALA A 87 13.31 4.09 -4.91
CA ALA A 87 13.48 3.92 -3.46
C ALA A 87 14.91 4.24 -3.01
N THR A 88 15.92 3.82 -3.76
CA THR A 88 17.33 4.15 -3.46
C THR A 88 17.59 5.66 -3.48
N LYS A 89 16.92 6.41 -4.37
CA LYS A 89 17.01 7.87 -4.40
C LYS A 89 16.27 8.52 -3.23
N LEU A 90 15.06 8.03 -2.90
CA LEU A 90 14.29 8.51 -1.75
C LEU A 90 15.01 8.26 -0.43
N ALA A 91 15.61 7.07 -0.26
CA ALA A 91 16.34 6.69 0.95
C ALA A 91 17.58 7.55 1.23
N LYS A 92 18.10 8.28 0.22
CA LYS A 92 19.21 9.23 0.39
C LYS A 92 18.76 10.59 0.91
N LEU A 93 17.45 10.88 0.89
CA LEU A 93 16.92 12.11 1.46
C LEU A 93 17.07 12.09 2.98
N PRO A 94 17.39 13.23 3.61
CA PRO A 94 17.37 13.32 5.06
C PRO A 94 15.97 13.02 5.61
N PHE A 95 15.87 12.50 6.80
CA PHE A 95 14.62 12.24 7.52
C PHE A 95 13.69 11.19 6.90
N VAL A 96 14.10 10.46 5.86
CA VAL A 96 13.34 9.30 5.37
C VAL A 96 13.62 8.11 6.29
N GLU A 97 12.58 7.60 6.93
CA GLU A 97 12.66 6.49 7.89
C GLU A 97 12.25 5.16 7.29
N ALA A 98 11.22 5.14 6.44
CA ALA A 98 10.84 3.92 5.72
C ALA A 98 10.18 4.23 4.37
N ILE A 99 10.29 3.28 3.44
CA ILE A 99 9.69 3.31 2.11
C ILE A 99 8.99 1.99 1.85
N PHE A 100 7.72 2.09 1.47
CA PHE A 100 6.91 0.94 1.09
C PHE A 100 6.44 1.09 -0.35
N VAL A 101 6.45 0.00 -1.09
CA VAL A 101 5.69 -0.12 -2.35
C VAL A 101 4.27 -0.51 -1.98
N THR A 102 3.29 0.19 -2.56
CA THR A 102 1.85 -0.02 -2.34
C THR A 102 1.12 -0.31 -3.64
N GLY A 103 -0.20 -0.37 -3.60
CA GLY A 103 -1.04 -0.53 -4.78
C GLY A 103 -0.80 -1.82 -5.56
N SER A 104 -1.01 -1.76 -6.88
CA SER A 104 -0.99 -2.94 -7.75
C SER A 104 0.37 -3.65 -7.81
N LEU A 105 1.49 -2.90 -7.68
CA LEU A 105 2.84 -3.47 -7.70
C LEU A 105 3.13 -4.31 -6.46
N ALA A 106 2.64 -3.91 -5.30
CA ALA A 106 2.81 -4.68 -4.07
C ALA A 106 2.23 -6.10 -4.16
N MET A 107 1.21 -6.28 -5.01
CA MET A 107 0.55 -7.57 -5.30
C MET A 107 1.04 -8.23 -6.61
N ASN A 108 2.06 -7.70 -7.28
CA ASN A 108 2.49 -8.15 -8.61
C ASN A 108 1.37 -8.13 -9.66
N ASN A 109 0.43 -7.17 -9.55
CA ASN A 109 -0.75 -7.06 -10.39
C ASN A 109 -0.77 -5.80 -11.26
N CYS A 110 0.40 -5.22 -11.59
CA CYS A 110 0.52 -4.03 -12.41
C CYS A 110 0.10 -4.25 -13.85
N LYS A 111 -0.64 -3.30 -14.40
CA LYS A 111 -0.79 -3.14 -15.85
C LYS A 111 0.46 -2.49 -16.44
N LYS A 112 0.62 -2.62 -17.77
CA LYS A 112 1.75 -2.01 -18.49
C LYS A 112 1.88 -0.50 -18.23
N ASN A 113 0.74 0.19 -18.21
CA ASN A 113 0.68 1.66 -18.11
C ASN A 113 0.47 2.21 -16.71
N ASP A 114 0.53 1.35 -15.67
CA ASP A 114 0.42 1.79 -14.28
C ASP A 114 1.68 2.56 -13.85
N ASP A 115 1.50 3.50 -12.95
CA ASP A 115 2.55 4.14 -12.18
C ASP A 115 3.08 3.22 -11.05
N ILE A 116 4.02 3.71 -10.29
CA ILE A 116 4.62 3.00 -9.16
C ILE A 116 4.27 3.76 -7.90
N ASP A 117 3.40 3.14 -7.10
CA ASP A 117 2.88 3.72 -5.87
C ASP A 117 3.81 3.48 -4.68
N PHE A 118 4.06 4.56 -3.93
CA PHE A 118 4.85 4.51 -2.71
C PHE A 118 4.10 5.11 -1.52
N MET A 119 4.32 4.50 -0.37
CA MET A 119 4.16 5.13 0.93
C MET A 119 5.55 5.47 1.48
N VAL A 120 5.73 6.72 1.91
CA VAL A 120 6.98 7.19 2.54
C VAL A 120 6.68 7.59 3.98
N VAL A 121 7.48 7.07 4.88
CA VAL A 121 7.45 7.48 6.30
C VAL A 121 8.70 8.31 6.59
N THR A 122 8.48 9.44 7.23
CA THR A 122 9.54 10.38 7.60
C THR A 122 9.70 10.44 9.12
N GLU A 123 10.79 10.99 9.56
CA GLU A 123 10.94 11.40 10.94
C GLU A 123 9.83 12.38 11.36
N ALA A 124 9.50 12.40 12.65
CA ALA A 124 8.50 13.28 13.20
C ALA A 124 8.73 14.75 12.82
N ASN A 125 7.67 15.43 12.38
CA ASN A 125 7.69 16.85 11.99
C ASN A 125 8.64 17.21 10.83
N THR A 126 8.94 16.29 9.93
CA THR A 126 9.80 16.54 8.75
C THR A 126 9.14 16.20 7.41
N LEU A 127 7.91 15.69 7.43
CA LEU A 127 7.20 15.21 6.26
C LEU A 127 7.22 16.20 5.09
N TRP A 128 6.91 17.45 5.33
CA TRP A 128 6.77 18.47 4.27
C TRP A 128 8.12 18.93 3.73
N ILE A 129 9.19 18.83 4.53
CA ILE A 129 10.57 19.01 4.09
C ILE A 129 10.94 17.93 3.09
N VAL A 130 10.75 16.65 3.49
CA VAL A 130 11.09 15.52 2.63
C VAL A 130 10.25 15.52 1.37
N ARG A 131 8.94 15.82 1.48
CA ARG A 131 8.05 15.90 0.33
C ARG A 131 8.46 17.00 -0.65
N PHE A 132 8.89 18.15 -0.16
CA PHE A 132 9.41 19.23 -0.99
C PHE A 132 10.66 18.79 -1.75
N LEU A 133 11.64 18.17 -1.07
CA LEU A 133 12.87 17.66 -1.68
C LEU A 133 12.59 16.55 -2.70
N ALA A 134 11.69 15.62 -2.37
CA ALA A 134 11.26 14.55 -3.29
C ALA A 134 10.61 15.12 -4.55
N ASN A 135 9.77 16.16 -4.42
CA ASN A 135 9.16 16.82 -5.56
C ASN A 135 10.19 17.46 -6.50
N ILE A 136 11.29 18.00 -5.98
CA ILE A 136 12.38 18.54 -6.78
C ILE A 136 13.13 17.41 -7.49
N ILE A 137 13.55 16.38 -6.76
CA ILE A 137 14.33 15.27 -7.31
C ILE A 137 13.57 14.49 -8.38
N PHE A 138 12.27 14.32 -8.19
CA PHE A 138 11.42 13.54 -9.11
C PHE A 138 10.59 14.41 -10.06
N LEU A 139 10.90 15.69 -10.22
CA LEU A 139 10.11 16.62 -11.05
C LEU A 139 9.78 16.06 -12.44
N LYS A 140 10.73 15.39 -13.10
CA LYS A 140 10.55 14.78 -14.43
C LYS A 140 9.93 13.38 -14.38
N ASN A 141 10.01 12.68 -13.26
CA ASN A 141 9.66 11.27 -13.13
C ASN A 141 8.40 11.04 -12.28
N ARG A 142 7.83 12.08 -11.68
CA ARG A 142 6.61 11.96 -10.88
C ARG A 142 5.36 11.94 -11.74
N ARG A 143 4.32 11.28 -11.25
CA ARG A 143 2.97 11.42 -11.80
C ARG A 143 2.40 12.79 -11.50
N TYR A 144 1.70 13.37 -12.45
CA TYR A 144 0.93 14.59 -12.28
C TYR A 144 -0.57 14.30 -12.25
N PRO A 145 -1.40 15.05 -11.47
CA PRO A 145 -2.81 14.77 -11.27
C PRO A 145 -3.65 14.60 -12.55
N ASN A 146 -3.33 15.34 -13.60
CA ASN A 146 -4.10 15.36 -14.84
C ASN A 146 -3.64 14.35 -15.90
N GLN A 147 -2.69 13.47 -15.56
CA GLN A 147 -2.22 12.43 -16.49
C GLN A 147 -3.12 11.19 -16.40
N LYS A 148 -3.84 10.88 -17.49
CA LYS A 148 -4.67 9.67 -17.59
C LYS A 148 -3.84 8.37 -17.51
N GLN A 149 -2.61 8.40 -18.03
CA GLN A 149 -1.66 7.28 -17.98
C GLN A 149 -0.28 7.82 -17.61
N SER A 150 0.39 7.14 -16.72
CA SER A 150 1.69 7.55 -16.17
C SER A 150 2.62 6.33 -16.05
N PRO A 151 2.91 5.63 -17.17
CA PRO A 151 3.72 4.41 -17.13
C PRO A 151 5.06 4.69 -16.46
N ASP A 152 5.38 3.85 -15.46
CA ASP A 152 6.64 3.87 -14.74
C ASP A 152 6.98 5.17 -14.00
N LYS A 153 6.01 6.09 -13.87
CA LYS A 153 6.19 7.29 -13.06
C LYS A 153 6.07 6.97 -11.58
N ILE A 154 6.81 7.72 -10.76
CA ILE A 154 6.67 7.61 -9.30
C ILE A 154 5.41 8.35 -8.84
N CYS A 155 4.60 7.68 -8.05
CA CYS A 155 3.45 8.23 -7.36
C CYS A 155 3.62 8.01 -5.85
N ILE A 156 3.96 9.07 -5.09
CA ILE A 156 4.01 8.95 -3.63
C ILE A 156 2.65 9.41 -3.12
N ASN A 157 1.72 8.46 -3.06
CA ASN A 157 0.32 8.69 -2.75
C ASN A 157 0.04 8.72 -1.25
N LEU A 158 0.95 8.21 -0.42
CA LEU A 158 0.81 8.19 1.03
C LEU A 158 2.10 8.67 1.71
N TRP A 159 1.95 9.67 2.56
CA TRP A 159 2.99 10.22 3.40
C TRP A 159 2.58 10.18 4.85
N LEU A 160 3.45 9.68 5.71
CA LEU A 160 3.27 9.66 7.14
C LEU A 160 4.55 10.17 7.82
N ASP A 161 4.44 10.70 9.01
CA ASP A 161 5.60 10.80 9.90
C ASP A 161 5.50 9.79 11.05
N THR A 162 6.59 9.57 11.77
CA THR A 162 6.66 8.55 12.82
C THR A 162 5.70 8.79 14.00
N ASN A 163 5.14 9.99 14.15
CA ASN A 163 4.11 10.29 15.15
C ASN A 163 2.69 9.97 14.63
N ASN A 164 2.51 9.78 13.32
CA ASN A 164 1.20 9.66 12.69
C ASN A 164 1.09 8.36 11.86
N LEU A 165 1.55 7.23 12.40
CA LEU A 165 1.52 5.93 11.70
C LEU A 165 0.14 5.26 11.70
N LYS A 166 -0.81 5.71 12.53
CA LYS A 166 -2.13 5.09 12.64
C LYS A 166 -3.05 5.55 11.52
N ILE A 167 -3.55 4.60 10.72
CA ILE A 167 -4.59 4.83 9.72
C ILE A 167 -5.95 4.88 10.41
N LYS A 168 -6.70 5.97 10.20
CA LYS A 168 -7.97 6.22 10.90
C LYS A 168 -9.13 5.44 10.29
N ASP A 169 -9.16 5.34 8.97
CA ASP A 169 -10.22 4.62 8.26
C ASP A 169 -10.00 3.11 8.40
N GLN A 170 -10.97 2.42 8.98
CA GLN A 170 -10.90 0.98 9.29
C GLN A 170 -11.94 0.24 8.47
N SER A 171 -11.47 -0.57 7.52
CA SER A 171 -12.31 -1.44 6.69
C SER A 171 -11.47 -2.60 6.17
N LEU A 172 -12.12 -3.61 5.61
CA LEU A 172 -11.42 -4.72 4.95
C LEU A 172 -10.48 -4.21 3.83
N TYR A 173 -10.89 -3.19 3.08
CA TYR A 173 -10.07 -2.56 2.05
C TYR A 173 -8.78 -1.98 2.65
N HIS A 174 -8.89 -1.14 3.69
CA HIS A 174 -7.72 -0.54 4.33
C HIS A 174 -6.84 -1.59 5.03
N ALA A 175 -7.43 -2.67 5.57
CA ALA A 175 -6.66 -3.78 6.12
C ALA A 175 -5.80 -4.46 5.04
N HIS A 176 -6.35 -4.68 3.84
CA HIS A 176 -5.59 -5.18 2.70
C HIS A 176 -4.49 -4.20 2.29
N GLU A 177 -4.77 -2.91 2.12
CA GLU A 177 -3.77 -1.91 1.72
C GLU A 177 -2.58 -1.87 2.70
N ILE A 178 -2.84 -1.89 4.01
CA ILE A 178 -1.81 -1.91 5.05
C ILE A 178 -0.96 -3.19 4.98
N LEU A 179 -1.62 -4.35 4.85
CA LEU A 179 -0.93 -5.65 4.93
C LEU A 179 -0.29 -6.08 3.60
N GLN A 180 -0.73 -5.52 2.47
CA GLN A 180 -0.13 -5.72 1.16
C GLN A 180 1.12 -4.88 0.94
N ALA A 181 1.25 -3.74 1.62
CA ALA A 181 2.39 -2.84 1.49
C ALA A 181 3.72 -3.57 1.73
N LYS A 182 4.66 -3.44 0.79
CA LYS A 182 5.97 -4.09 0.83
C LYS A 182 7.04 -3.10 1.28
N CYS A 183 7.54 -3.25 2.49
CA CYS A 183 8.64 -2.44 2.99
C CYS A 183 9.92 -2.80 2.24
N ILE A 184 10.54 -1.81 1.60
CA ILE A 184 11.78 -1.97 0.82
C ILE A 184 12.94 -1.14 1.38
N PHE A 185 12.66 -0.26 2.32
CA PHE A 185 13.64 0.48 3.10
C PHE A 185 13.06 0.77 4.49
N ASP A 186 13.84 0.52 5.55
CA ASP A 186 13.43 0.75 6.94
C ASP A 186 14.68 0.99 7.79
N CYS A 187 14.85 2.17 8.36
CA CYS A 187 15.98 2.51 9.22
C CYS A 187 15.68 2.51 10.72
N GLY A 188 14.43 2.51 11.12
CA GLY A 188 14.03 2.66 12.53
C GLY A 188 13.06 1.62 13.06
N ASN A 189 12.95 0.43 12.41
CA ASN A 189 11.92 -0.56 12.74
C ASN A 189 10.48 -0.01 12.54
N VAL A 190 10.34 0.90 11.57
CA VAL A 190 9.09 1.62 11.30
C VAL A 190 8.01 0.67 10.80
N GLN A 191 8.36 -0.35 10.00
CA GLN A 191 7.41 -1.36 9.56
C GLN A 191 6.71 -2.04 10.76
N TYR A 192 7.47 -2.44 11.76
CA TYR A 192 6.92 -3.06 12.96
C TYR A 192 6.02 -2.08 13.74
N GLN A 193 6.47 -0.82 13.89
CA GLN A 193 5.69 0.21 14.58
C GLN A 193 4.39 0.52 13.82
N PHE A 194 4.46 0.62 12.49
CA PHE A 194 3.31 0.83 11.61
C PHE A 194 2.28 -0.29 11.78
N LEU A 195 2.71 -1.55 11.71
CA LEU A 195 1.82 -2.70 11.92
C LEU A 195 1.23 -2.71 13.34
N LYS A 196 2.04 -2.38 14.36
CA LYS A 196 1.58 -2.37 15.75
C LYS A 196 0.54 -1.28 16.01
N GLN A 197 0.73 -0.06 15.47
CA GLN A 197 -0.24 1.03 15.59
C GLN A 197 -1.53 0.77 14.78
N ASN A 198 -1.47 -0.10 13.78
CA ASN A 198 -2.61 -0.53 12.98
C ASN A 198 -3.06 -1.96 13.32
N SER A 199 -2.89 -2.38 14.58
CA SER A 199 -3.25 -3.74 15.03
C SER A 199 -4.72 -4.13 14.84
N TRP A 200 -5.62 -3.17 14.59
CA TRP A 200 -7.01 -3.41 14.24
C TRP A 200 -7.17 -4.28 12.96
N VAL A 201 -6.16 -4.28 12.06
CA VAL A 201 -6.18 -5.11 10.84
C VAL A 201 -6.24 -6.62 11.14
N LYS A 202 -5.84 -7.04 12.34
CA LYS A 202 -5.93 -8.44 12.80
C LYS A 202 -7.37 -8.94 12.92
N GLU A 203 -8.33 -8.03 13.11
CA GLU A 203 -9.76 -8.36 13.16
C GLU A 203 -10.26 -8.81 11.78
N TYR A 204 -9.64 -8.31 10.71
CA TYR A 204 -9.95 -8.66 9.33
C TYR A 204 -9.07 -9.80 8.81
N LEU A 205 -7.75 -9.71 8.99
CA LEU A 205 -6.75 -10.58 8.35
C LEU A 205 -5.66 -11.03 9.34
N PRO A 206 -6.00 -11.79 10.39
CA PRO A 206 -5.07 -12.16 11.47
C PRO A 206 -3.87 -12.97 11.00
N THR A 207 -4.06 -13.89 10.07
CA THR A 207 -2.98 -14.76 9.55
C THR A 207 -1.89 -13.92 8.90
N VAL A 208 -2.28 -12.97 8.05
CA VAL A 208 -1.35 -12.05 7.36
C VAL A 208 -0.64 -11.16 8.38
N TYR A 209 -1.41 -10.53 9.29
CA TYR A 209 -0.87 -9.66 10.33
C TYR A 209 0.20 -10.35 11.17
N LEU A 210 -0.10 -11.53 11.70
CA LEU A 210 0.83 -12.29 12.54
C LEU A 210 2.08 -12.75 11.77
N SER A 211 1.95 -13.06 10.48
CA SER A 211 3.09 -13.42 9.64
C SER A 211 4.04 -12.24 9.40
N LEU A 212 3.49 -11.04 9.18
CA LEU A 212 4.29 -9.83 8.95
C LEU A 212 4.99 -9.31 10.22
N LEU A 213 4.37 -9.47 11.40
CA LEU A 213 5.00 -9.10 12.67
C LEU A 213 6.26 -9.91 12.99
N LYS A 214 6.41 -11.11 12.42
CA LYS A 214 7.58 -11.98 12.64
C LYS A 214 8.76 -11.64 11.73
N LEU A 215 8.58 -10.75 10.75
CA LEU A 215 9.65 -10.38 9.84
C LEU A 215 10.64 -9.46 10.56
N PRO A 216 11.95 -9.74 10.49
CA PRO A 216 12.96 -8.83 11.04
C PRO A 216 12.98 -7.55 10.21
N SER A 217 12.97 -6.39 10.88
CA SER A 217 13.22 -5.12 10.20
C SER A 217 14.72 -4.89 10.04
N PRO A 218 15.17 -4.40 8.87
CA PRO A 218 16.56 -3.97 8.71
C PRO A 218 16.84 -2.81 9.69
N LYS A 219 17.91 -2.92 10.48
CA LYS A 219 18.28 -1.92 11.49
C LYS A 219 19.26 -0.91 10.90
N LEU A 220 18.87 0.33 10.73
CA LEU A 220 19.78 1.45 10.65
C LEU A 220 19.12 2.67 11.34
N ARG A 221 19.75 3.18 12.41
CA ARG A 221 19.25 4.35 13.16
C ARG A 221 20.15 5.55 12.89
N ARG A 222 19.58 6.68 12.47
CA ARG A 222 20.25 7.98 12.41
C ARG A 222 19.79 8.81 13.61
N GLY A 223 20.73 9.51 14.25
CA GLY A 223 20.42 10.46 15.33
C GLY A 223 20.13 11.85 14.74
N THR A 224 19.28 12.62 15.40
CA THR A 224 18.86 13.96 14.96
C THR A 224 19.22 15.02 16.00
N GLU A 225 19.91 16.05 15.51
CA GLU A 225 20.06 17.34 16.20
C GLU A 225 19.22 18.39 15.44
N GLY A 226 18.51 19.28 16.12
CA GLY A 226 17.82 20.43 15.52
C GLY A 226 16.30 20.39 15.46
N GLU A 227 15.61 19.66 16.37
CA GLU A 227 14.15 19.47 16.34
C GLU A 227 13.29 20.74 16.19
N VAL A 228 13.61 21.85 16.85
CA VAL A 228 12.77 23.06 16.84
C VAL A 228 12.85 23.75 15.48
N PHE A 229 14.05 23.89 14.92
CA PHE A 229 14.25 24.49 13.60
C PHE A 229 13.49 23.71 12.52
N PHE A 230 13.61 22.39 12.51
CA PHE A 230 12.92 21.55 11.53
C PHE A 230 11.40 21.60 11.67
N LYS A 231 10.86 21.72 12.88
CA LYS A 231 9.41 21.91 13.10
C LYS A 231 8.90 23.19 12.45
N ILE A 232 9.62 24.29 12.58
CA ILE A 232 9.25 25.59 11.98
C ILE A 232 9.33 25.50 10.46
N VAL A 233 10.43 25.00 9.91
CA VAL A 233 10.61 24.84 8.46
C VAL A 233 9.55 23.89 7.87
N ASN A 234 9.26 22.78 8.54
CA ASN A 234 8.21 21.84 8.13
C ASN A 234 6.84 22.51 8.08
N TYR A 235 6.51 23.32 9.09
CA TYR A 235 5.24 24.05 9.12
C TYR A 235 5.13 25.07 7.97
N ILE A 236 6.17 25.85 7.71
CA ILE A 236 6.19 26.80 6.59
C ILE A 236 5.99 26.05 5.26
N LEU A 237 6.73 24.98 5.03
CA LEU A 237 6.61 24.18 3.82
C LEU A 237 5.25 23.48 3.71
N PHE A 238 4.65 23.08 4.84
CA PHE A 238 3.27 22.59 4.87
C PHE A 238 2.30 23.65 4.36
N VAL A 239 2.34 24.86 4.92
CA VAL A 239 1.44 25.95 4.52
C VAL A 239 1.58 26.28 3.03
N LEU A 240 2.80 26.45 2.54
CA LEU A 240 3.06 26.76 1.12
C LEU A 240 2.54 25.64 0.20
N GLN A 241 2.85 24.40 0.51
CA GLN A 241 2.41 23.27 -0.31
C GLN A 241 0.90 23.04 -0.19
N TYR A 242 0.30 23.23 0.98
CA TYR A 242 -1.13 23.13 1.19
C TYR A 242 -1.91 24.18 0.38
N LEU A 243 -1.48 25.45 0.43
CA LEU A 243 -2.10 26.51 -0.36
C LEU A 243 -2.04 26.23 -1.87
N TYR A 244 -0.90 25.74 -2.36
CA TYR A 244 -0.76 25.33 -3.76
C TYR A 244 -1.69 24.15 -4.13
N MET A 245 -1.88 23.20 -3.22
CA MET A 245 -2.71 22.01 -3.48
C MET A 245 -4.20 22.28 -3.29
N LYS A 246 -4.58 23.17 -2.35
CA LYS A 246 -5.97 23.39 -1.90
C LYS A 246 -6.97 23.56 -3.05
N SER A 247 -6.59 24.31 -4.09
CA SER A 247 -7.45 24.53 -5.26
C SER A 247 -7.61 23.31 -6.18
N LYS A 248 -6.82 22.26 -5.96
CA LYS A 248 -6.77 21.05 -6.80
C LYS A 248 -7.20 19.79 -6.05
N MET A 249 -7.41 19.92 -4.74
CA MET A 249 -7.83 18.82 -3.88
C MET A 249 -9.31 18.51 -4.10
N THR A 250 -9.66 17.22 -4.08
CA THR A 250 -11.03 16.70 -4.16
C THR A 250 -11.35 15.85 -2.94
N SER A 251 -10.72 14.69 -2.80
CA SER A 251 -10.93 13.73 -1.70
C SER A 251 -9.67 13.52 -0.85
N GLU A 252 -8.60 14.24 -1.15
CA GLU A 252 -7.33 14.10 -0.45
C GLU A 252 -7.44 14.53 1.01
N LYS A 253 -6.81 13.78 1.91
CA LYS A 253 -6.73 14.08 3.34
C LYS A 253 -5.32 14.52 3.68
N VAL A 254 -5.16 15.77 4.13
CA VAL A 254 -3.84 16.37 4.36
C VAL A 254 -3.77 17.00 5.74
N GLY A 255 -2.69 16.76 6.46
CA GLY A 255 -2.37 17.35 7.75
C GLY A 255 -0.86 17.51 7.93
N LEU A 256 -0.43 18.04 9.06
CA LEU A 256 0.97 18.35 9.31
C LEU A 256 1.88 17.10 9.28
N GLY A 257 1.39 15.97 9.77
CA GLY A 257 2.15 14.71 9.86
C GLY A 257 1.62 13.61 8.93
N TYR A 258 0.70 13.90 8.01
CA TYR A 258 0.19 12.93 7.05
C TYR A 258 -0.33 13.60 5.77
N ALA A 259 -0.25 12.87 4.66
CA ALA A 259 -0.92 13.26 3.42
C ALA A 259 -1.30 12.03 2.59
N PHE A 260 -2.59 11.93 2.28
CA PHE A 260 -3.22 10.87 1.49
C PHE A 260 -3.72 11.49 0.19
N PHE A 261 -3.09 11.16 -0.94
CA PHE A 261 -3.40 11.78 -2.24
C PHE A 261 -4.34 10.95 -3.12
N HIS A 262 -4.61 9.73 -2.77
CA HIS A 262 -5.63 8.89 -3.39
C HIS A 262 -6.24 8.04 -2.28
N PRO A 263 -7.06 8.63 -1.38
CA PRO A 263 -7.82 7.82 -0.44
C PRO A 263 -8.72 6.93 -1.30
N GLY A 264 -8.59 5.62 -1.13
CA GLY A 264 -9.28 4.63 -1.93
C GLY A 264 -10.76 4.94 -2.06
N SER A 265 -11.26 4.88 -3.27
CA SER A 265 -12.66 4.95 -3.63
C SER A 265 -13.41 3.71 -3.17
#